data_1706447db8ccce6c6e3887529837ecc5
#
_entry.id   1706447db8ccce6c6e3887529837ecc5
#
_cell.length_a   1.000
_cell.length_b   1.000
_cell.length_c   1.000
_cell.angle_alpha   90.00
_cell.angle_beta   90.00
_cell.angle_gamma   90.00
#
_symmetry.space_group_name_H-M   'P 1'
#
loop_
_entity.id
_entity.type
_entity.pdbx_description
1 polymer ?
#
loop_
_entity_poly.entity_id
_entity_poly.type
_entity_poly.pdbx_seq_one_letter_code
_entity_poly.pdbx_strand_id
1 'polypeptide(L)'
;MSLSTSTNTLVANTQEPRFDWSQAEVKALFDLPFMDLMFRAQTVHRENFTPNEVQVSTLLSIKTGACPEDCKYCPQSGHYNTELEKEKLMEVRKVLEEAALAKEKGASRFCMGAAWKHPSEKDFPYVLEMIK
;
A
#
# COMPACT_ATOMS: atom_id res chain seq x y z
N MET A 1 -7.17 20.75 -40.34
CA MET A 1 -8.01 19.81 -39.57
C MET A 1 -7.55 19.92 -38.11
N SER A 2 -8.33 20.63 -37.29
CA SER A 2 -8.05 20.88 -35.90
C SER A 2 -8.65 19.74 -35.07
N LEU A 3 -7.85 18.94 -34.40
CA LEU A 3 -8.28 17.91 -33.46
C LEU A 3 -8.61 18.61 -32.12
N SER A 4 -9.90 18.76 -31.86
CA SER A 4 -10.42 19.19 -30.57
C SER A 4 -10.21 18.08 -29.53
N THR A 5 -9.28 18.28 -28.63
CA THR A 5 -9.08 17.43 -27.45
C THR A 5 -10.20 17.73 -26.46
N SER A 6 -11.26 16.91 -26.47
CA SER A 6 -12.28 16.92 -25.43
C SER A 6 -11.67 16.38 -24.13
N THR A 7 -11.32 17.28 -23.22
CA THR A 7 -11.02 16.94 -21.83
C THR A 7 -12.31 16.52 -21.14
N ASN A 8 -12.53 15.22 -21.06
CA ASN A 8 -13.64 14.64 -20.30
C ASN A 8 -13.29 14.74 -18.81
N THR A 9 -13.62 15.88 -18.20
CA THR A 9 -13.50 16.07 -16.75
C THR A 9 -14.64 15.27 -16.11
N LEU A 10 -14.37 14.03 -15.74
CA LEU A 10 -15.25 13.24 -14.90
C LEU A 10 -15.33 13.93 -13.53
N VAL A 11 -16.47 14.56 -13.27
CA VAL A 11 -16.81 15.09 -11.95
C VAL A 11 -16.89 13.89 -11.01
N ALA A 12 -15.93 13.76 -10.10
CA ALA A 12 -16.00 12.78 -9.04
C ALA A 12 -17.25 13.06 -8.21
N ASN A 13 -18.19 12.13 -8.24
CA ASN A 13 -19.37 12.16 -7.39
C ASN A 13 -18.90 11.84 -5.98
N THR A 14 -18.57 12.85 -5.20
CA THR A 14 -18.12 12.73 -3.80
C THR A 14 -19.29 12.41 -2.90
N GLN A 15 -19.84 11.20 -3.02
CA GLN A 15 -20.68 10.69 -1.95
C GLN A 15 -19.77 10.40 -0.76
N GLU A 16 -20.08 11.02 0.36
CA GLU A 16 -19.40 10.75 1.64
C GLU A 16 -19.42 9.24 1.94
N PRO A 17 -18.30 8.66 2.39
CA PRO A 17 -18.27 7.25 2.77
C PRO A 17 -19.33 6.96 3.84
N ARG A 18 -20.10 5.93 3.62
CA ARG A 18 -21.14 5.50 4.56
C ARG A 18 -20.51 4.72 5.72
N PHE A 19 -20.82 5.07 6.97
CA PHE A 19 -20.25 4.45 8.18
C PHE A 19 -21.30 3.70 9.04
N ASP A 20 -22.55 3.65 8.62
CA ASP A 20 -23.70 3.11 9.35
C ASP A 20 -24.16 1.73 8.86
N TRP A 21 -23.23 0.95 8.33
CA TRP A 21 -23.51 -0.40 7.81
C TRP A 21 -23.99 -1.33 8.92
N SER A 22 -25.17 -1.93 8.76
CA SER A 22 -25.64 -3.01 9.61
C SER A 22 -24.96 -4.33 9.25
N GLN A 23 -24.87 -5.25 10.21
CA GLN A 23 -24.35 -6.60 9.96
C GLN A 23 -25.15 -7.34 8.88
N ALA A 24 -26.46 -7.14 8.81
CA ALA A 24 -27.32 -7.76 7.80
C ALA A 24 -26.98 -7.28 6.38
N GLU A 25 -26.74 -5.97 6.20
CA GLU A 25 -26.33 -5.41 4.90
C GLU A 25 -24.97 -5.94 4.46
N VAL A 26 -23.99 -5.99 5.38
CA VAL A 26 -22.66 -6.56 5.08
C VAL A 26 -22.80 -8.03 4.70
N LYS A 27 -23.58 -8.82 5.46
CA LYS A 27 -23.83 -10.23 5.14
C LYS A 27 -24.47 -10.39 3.76
N ALA A 28 -25.42 -9.54 3.41
CA ALA A 28 -26.09 -9.60 2.09
C ALA A 28 -25.11 -9.37 0.92
N LEU A 29 -24.03 -8.60 1.13
CA LEU A 29 -22.96 -8.47 0.13
C LEU A 29 -22.18 -9.77 -0.05
N PHE A 30 -21.88 -10.50 1.03
CA PHE A 30 -21.21 -11.79 0.97
C PHE A 30 -22.09 -12.90 0.36
N ASP A 31 -23.40 -12.78 0.48
CA ASP A 31 -24.36 -13.75 -0.08
C ASP A 31 -24.62 -13.52 -1.58
N LEU A 32 -24.12 -12.43 -2.19
CA LEU A 32 -24.25 -12.18 -3.61
C LEU A 32 -23.48 -13.20 -4.46
N PRO A 33 -23.99 -13.58 -5.64
CA PRO A 33 -23.18 -14.25 -6.65
C PRO A 33 -21.92 -13.43 -6.97
N PHE A 34 -20.79 -14.10 -7.15
CA PHE A 34 -19.50 -13.42 -7.31
C PHE A 34 -19.49 -12.37 -8.42
N MET A 35 -20.09 -12.67 -9.57
CA MET A 35 -20.13 -11.73 -10.70
C MET A 35 -21.00 -10.50 -10.42
N ASP A 36 -22.07 -10.64 -9.66
CA ASP A 36 -22.93 -9.53 -9.25
C ASP A 36 -22.20 -8.63 -8.25
N LEU A 37 -21.44 -9.23 -7.32
CA LEU A 37 -20.59 -8.48 -6.40
C LEU A 37 -19.51 -7.71 -7.15
N MET A 38 -18.84 -8.33 -8.12
CA MET A 38 -17.83 -7.69 -8.97
C MET A 38 -18.40 -6.53 -9.81
N PHE A 39 -19.57 -6.71 -10.39
CA PHE A 39 -20.26 -5.65 -11.14
C PHE A 39 -20.59 -4.46 -10.23
N ARG A 40 -21.14 -4.73 -9.04
CA ARG A 40 -21.45 -3.69 -8.06
C ARG A 40 -20.19 -2.96 -7.59
N ALA A 41 -19.09 -3.68 -7.30
CA ALA A 41 -17.82 -3.09 -6.92
C ALA A 41 -17.26 -2.19 -8.02
N GLN A 42 -17.33 -2.63 -9.29
CA GLN A 42 -16.90 -1.84 -10.45
C GLN A 42 -17.75 -0.60 -10.65
N THR A 43 -19.05 -0.66 -10.40
CA THR A 43 -19.94 0.50 -10.47
C THR A 43 -19.51 1.56 -9.47
N VAL A 44 -19.37 1.19 -8.20
CA VAL A 44 -18.92 2.09 -7.13
C VAL A 44 -17.51 2.63 -7.43
N HIS A 45 -16.60 1.79 -7.93
CA HIS A 45 -15.25 2.23 -8.29
C HIS A 45 -15.28 3.32 -9.35
N ARG A 46 -16.06 3.15 -10.42
CA ARG A 46 -16.16 4.11 -11.53
C ARG A 46 -16.84 5.43 -11.15
N GLU A 47 -17.70 5.40 -10.15
CA GLU A 47 -18.34 6.61 -9.60
C GLU A 47 -17.39 7.45 -8.76
N ASN A 48 -16.37 6.83 -8.13
CA ASN A 48 -15.51 7.48 -7.14
C ASN A 48 -14.04 7.63 -7.56
N PHE A 49 -13.57 6.88 -8.58
CA PHE A 49 -12.17 6.83 -8.99
C PHE A 49 -12.03 6.84 -10.50
N THR A 50 -10.85 7.18 -10.99
CA THR A 50 -10.48 7.02 -12.40
C THR A 50 -10.41 5.52 -12.73
N PRO A 51 -11.33 4.98 -13.56
CA PRO A 51 -11.59 3.53 -13.60
C PRO A 51 -10.46 2.68 -14.18
N ASN A 52 -9.57 3.28 -14.97
CA ASN A 52 -8.48 2.59 -15.65
C ASN A 52 -7.09 2.98 -15.08
N GLU A 53 -7.07 3.66 -13.95
CA GLU A 53 -5.83 4.04 -13.27
C GLU A 53 -5.50 3.02 -12.17
N VAL A 54 -4.28 2.48 -12.21
CA VAL A 54 -3.82 1.50 -11.23
C VAL A 54 -2.55 2.02 -10.58
N GLN A 55 -2.57 2.12 -9.24
CA GLN A 55 -1.37 2.44 -8.48
C GLN A 55 -0.45 1.21 -8.44
N VAL A 56 0.73 1.33 -9.02
CA VAL A 56 1.78 0.31 -8.93
C VAL A 56 2.68 0.64 -7.75
N SER A 57 2.74 -0.27 -6.78
CA SER A 57 3.53 -0.09 -5.55
C SER A 57 4.66 -1.12 -5.50
N THR A 58 5.86 -0.67 -5.13
CA THR A 58 6.99 -1.54 -4.80
C THR A 58 7.25 -1.46 -3.30
N LEU A 59 7.52 -2.59 -2.67
CA LEU A 59 7.87 -2.67 -1.24
C LEU A 59 9.33 -3.08 -1.09
N LEU A 60 10.07 -2.34 -0.25
CA LEU A 60 11.41 -2.68 0.19
C LEU A 60 11.43 -2.90 1.70
N SER A 61 12.01 -4.03 2.17
CA SER A 61 12.34 -4.20 3.58
C SER A 61 13.66 -3.49 3.86
N ILE A 62 13.59 -2.36 4.57
CA ILE A 62 14.79 -1.57 4.94
C ILE A 62 15.46 -2.09 6.21
N LYS A 63 14.79 -2.95 6.97
CA LYS A 63 15.31 -3.66 8.14
C LYS A 63 14.52 -4.94 8.35
N THR A 64 15.19 -6.08 8.35
CA THR A 64 14.60 -7.41 8.41
C THR A 64 14.89 -8.09 9.75
N GLY A 65 13.92 -8.84 10.27
CA GLY A 65 14.06 -9.75 11.40
C GLY A 65 14.21 -9.08 12.77
N ALA A 66 14.08 -9.90 13.81
CA ALA A 66 14.19 -9.53 15.22
C ALA A 66 13.32 -8.31 15.63
N CYS A 67 12.09 -8.23 15.09
CA CYS A 67 11.11 -7.25 15.53
C CYS A 67 10.72 -7.52 17.00
N PRO A 68 10.66 -6.50 17.87
CA PRO A 68 10.31 -6.69 19.27
C PRO A 68 8.82 -6.96 19.51
N GLU A 69 7.98 -6.82 18.48
CA GLU A 69 6.53 -7.05 18.58
C GLU A 69 6.17 -8.53 18.46
N ASP A 70 5.20 -8.97 19.28
CA ASP A 70 4.71 -10.35 19.35
C ASP A 70 3.54 -10.60 18.39
N CYS A 71 3.72 -10.32 17.11
CA CYS A 71 2.71 -10.59 16.09
C CYS A 71 2.80 -12.06 15.64
N LYS A 72 1.88 -12.91 16.08
CA LYS A 72 1.92 -14.36 15.88
C LYS A 72 1.95 -14.85 14.43
N TYR A 73 1.49 -14.03 13.49
CA TYR A 73 1.51 -14.36 12.05
C TYR A 73 2.70 -13.76 11.31
N CYS A 74 3.50 -12.90 11.96
CA CYS A 74 4.55 -12.14 11.30
C CYS A 74 5.91 -12.84 11.40
N PRO A 75 6.54 -13.20 10.27
CA PRO A 75 7.84 -13.86 10.28
C PRO A 75 8.98 -12.94 10.75
N GLN A 76 8.75 -11.63 10.84
CA GLN A 76 9.72 -10.64 11.31
C GLN A 76 9.87 -10.62 12.84
N SER A 77 8.91 -11.23 13.59
CA SER A 77 8.91 -11.22 15.05
C SER A 77 10.13 -11.95 15.64
N GLY A 78 10.82 -11.33 16.58
CA GLY A 78 11.91 -11.93 17.33
C GLY A 78 11.46 -12.94 18.39
N HIS A 79 10.14 -13.09 18.62
CA HIS A 79 9.57 -14.03 19.58
C HIS A 79 9.45 -15.46 19.04
N TYR A 80 9.55 -15.64 17.72
CA TYR A 80 9.38 -16.93 17.05
C TYR A 80 10.61 -17.30 16.22
N ASN A 81 10.92 -18.58 16.16
CA ASN A 81 11.95 -19.10 15.27
C ASN A 81 11.35 -19.27 13.86
N THR A 82 11.60 -18.29 12.99
CA THR A 82 11.12 -18.26 11.60
C THR A 82 12.24 -18.42 10.58
N GLU A 83 13.45 -18.78 11.06
CA GLU A 83 14.66 -18.89 10.23
C GLU A 83 15.04 -17.60 9.48
N LEU A 84 14.40 -16.48 9.82
CA LEU A 84 14.67 -15.19 9.20
C LEU A 84 15.90 -14.54 9.86
N GLU A 85 16.92 -14.28 9.05
CA GLU A 85 18.13 -13.61 9.54
C GLU A 85 17.87 -12.16 9.94
N LYS A 86 18.54 -11.75 11.02
CA LYS A 86 18.47 -10.36 11.48
C LYS A 86 19.38 -9.49 10.66
N GLU A 87 18.83 -8.49 10.03
CA GLU A 87 19.56 -7.46 9.30
C GLU A 87 19.59 -6.12 10.04
N LYS A 88 20.63 -5.36 9.80
CA LYS A 88 20.72 -3.95 10.24
C LYS A 88 19.86 -3.07 9.33
N LEU A 89 19.61 -1.81 9.77
CA LEU A 89 19.00 -0.82 8.90
C LEU A 89 19.86 -0.67 7.64
N MET A 90 19.19 -0.71 6.48
CA MET A 90 19.82 -0.55 5.17
C MET A 90 20.43 0.85 5.03
N GLU A 91 21.51 0.94 4.29
CA GLU A 91 22.14 2.23 4.00
C GLU A 91 21.22 3.11 3.14
N VAL A 92 21.16 4.41 3.45
CA VAL A 92 20.33 5.39 2.73
C VAL A 92 20.53 5.33 1.22
N ARG A 93 21.81 5.31 0.79
CA ARG A 93 22.15 5.26 -0.64
C ARG A 93 21.53 4.06 -1.35
N LYS A 94 21.55 2.88 -0.71
CA LYS A 94 20.97 1.67 -1.29
C LYS A 94 19.45 1.76 -1.41
N VAL A 95 18.78 2.37 -0.42
CA VAL A 95 17.33 2.61 -0.46
C VAL A 95 16.97 3.55 -1.60
N LEU A 96 17.74 4.62 -1.79
CA LEU A 96 17.53 5.58 -2.89
C LEU A 96 17.77 4.94 -4.28
N GLU A 97 18.77 4.08 -4.42
CA GLU A 97 19.02 3.31 -5.65
C GLU A 97 17.83 2.40 -5.97
N GLU A 98 17.31 1.66 -4.99
CA GLU A 98 16.13 0.80 -5.16
C GLU A 98 14.85 1.59 -5.48
N ALA A 99 14.66 2.76 -4.85
CA ALA A 99 13.53 3.64 -5.15
C ALA A 99 13.61 4.19 -6.58
N ALA A 100 14.79 4.60 -7.04
CA ALA A 100 15.02 5.05 -8.41
C ALA A 100 14.72 3.93 -9.43
N LEU A 101 15.20 2.71 -9.16
CA LEU A 101 14.93 1.54 -10.00
C LEU A 101 13.44 1.18 -10.03
N ALA A 102 12.76 1.26 -8.89
CA ALA A 102 11.32 1.03 -8.83
C ALA A 102 10.55 2.05 -9.68
N LYS A 103 10.93 3.33 -9.61
CA LYS A 103 10.35 4.40 -10.43
C LYS A 103 10.59 4.17 -11.93
N GLU A 104 11.80 3.78 -12.32
CA GLU A 104 12.13 3.44 -13.71
C GLU A 104 11.28 2.29 -14.25
N LYS A 105 10.98 1.30 -13.39
CA LYS A 105 10.09 0.17 -13.71
C LYS A 105 8.59 0.53 -13.68
N GLY A 106 8.24 1.77 -13.47
CA GLY A 106 6.86 2.27 -13.54
C GLY A 106 6.11 2.25 -12.20
N ALA A 107 6.78 2.04 -11.06
CA ALA A 107 6.14 2.20 -9.77
C ALA A 107 5.76 3.66 -9.52
N SER A 108 4.50 3.89 -9.17
CA SER A 108 3.99 5.20 -8.76
C SER A 108 4.07 5.41 -7.24
N ARG A 109 4.35 4.34 -6.49
CA ARG A 109 4.51 4.36 -5.03
C ARG A 109 5.64 3.44 -4.59
N PHE A 110 6.49 3.93 -3.69
CA PHE A 110 7.53 3.14 -3.04
C PHE A 110 7.24 3.05 -1.55
N CYS A 111 7.11 1.81 -1.05
CA CYS A 111 6.82 1.53 0.35
C CYS A 111 8.07 0.99 1.04
N MET A 112 8.35 1.47 2.24
CA MET A 112 9.46 0.98 3.07
C MET A 112 8.91 0.27 4.30
N GLY A 113 9.26 -1.00 4.47
CA GLY A 113 8.90 -1.81 5.65
C GLY A 113 10.10 -2.00 6.56
N ALA A 114 9.89 -2.04 7.88
CA ALA A 114 10.95 -2.29 8.85
C ALA A 114 10.47 -3.11 10.03
N ALA A 115 11.30 -4.06 10.46
CA ALA A 115 11.05 -4.95 11.60
C ALA A 115 11.35 -4.24 12.93
N TRP A 116 10.47 -3.32 13.35
CA TRP A 116 10.50 -2.61 14.63
C TRP A 116 9.12 -2.06 15.01
N LYS A 117 8.95 -1.69 16.26
CA LYS A 117 7.77 -0.94 16.71
C LYS A 117 7.84 0.52 16.23
N HIS A 118 9.01 1.11 16.39
CA HIS A 118 9.39 2.45 15.94
C HIS A 118 10.90 2.50 15.69
N PRO A 119 11.40 3.38 14.83
CA PRO A 119 12.83 3.57 14.67
C PRO A 119 13.47 4.01 15.99
N SER A 120 14.69 3.52 16.27
CA SER A 120 15.48 4.01 17.40
C SER A 120 15.87 5.48 17.16
N GLU A 121 16.20 6.22 18.24
CA GLU A 121 16.71 7.59 18.13
C GLU A 121 17.94 7.67 17.20
N LYS A 122 18.76 6.62 17.20
CA LYS A 122 19.94 6.51 16.32
C LYS A 122 19.54 6.31 14.85
N ASP A 123 18.51 5.53 14.58
CA ASP A 123 18.11 5.17 13.21
C ASP A 123 17.15 6.19 12.58
N PHE A 124 16.43 6.94 13.41
CA PHE A 124 15.41 7.87 12.95
C PHE A 124 15.91 8.94 11.97
N PRO A 125 17.09 9.59 12.15
CA PRO A 125 17.63 10.53 11.19
C PRO A 125 17.85 9.92 9.80
N TYR A 126 18.31 8.66 9.73
CA TYR A 126 18.53 7.97 8.47
C TYR A 126 17.21 7.66 7.76
N VAL A 127 16.16 7.30 8.50
CA VAL A 127 14.81 7.10 7.92
C VAL A 127 14.29 8.40 7.32
N LEU A 128 14.48 9.54 7.97
CA LEU A 128 14.10 10.84 7.43
C LEU A 128 14.88 11.21 6.16
N GLU A 129 16.13 10.81 6.09
CA GLU A 129 16.96 11.02 4.89
C GLU A 129 16.51 10.14 3.72
N MET A 130 16.07 8.90 3.98
CA MET A 130 15.48 8.01 2.96
C MET A 130 14.17 8.56 2.35
N ILE A 131 13.43 9.39 3.10
CA ILE A 131 12.13 9.91 2.68
C ILE A 131 12.27 11.21 1.85
N LYS A 132 13.33 11.97 2.06
CA LYS A 132 13.60 13.25 1.35
C LYS A 132 14.05 13.02 -0.09
#